data_c9a463e1eaf573e8e9ba56007096b727
#
_entry.id   c9a463e1eaf573e8e9ba56007096b727
#
_cell.length_a   1.000
_cell.length_b   1.000
_cell.length_c   1.000
_cell.angle_alpha   90.00
_cell.angle_beta   90.00
_cell.angle_gamma   90.00
#
_symmetry.space_group_name_H-M   'P 1'
#
loop_
_entity.id
_entity.type
_entity.pdbx_description
1 polymer ?
#
loop_
_entity_poly.entity_id
_entity_poly.type
_entity_poly.pdbx_seq_one_letter_code
_entity_poly.pdbx_strand_id
1 'polypeptide(L)'
;MNNLKKTKISIRWVIALKEEAQVILDYYKLKPINEKTIYPIYKNEEETHWLIICGIGPNNAAASTAYLYAYSNASNYTSWINIGIAGSSKGNYGDLYLVDK
;
A
#
# COMPACT_ATOMS: atom_id res chain seq x y z
N MET A 1 29.31 7.37 -9.55
CA MET A 1 28.81 7.42 -9.31
C MET A 1 28.16 7.54 -8.99
N ASN A 2 27.89 7.37 -8.77
CA ASN A 2 27.16 7.50 -8.37
C ASN A 2 26.40 7.22 -7.97
N ASN A 3 26.35 6.98 -7.58
CA ASN A 3 25.53 6.70 -7.05
C ASN A 3 24.91 6.97 -6.42
N LEU A 4 24.97 7.16 -6.10
CA LEU A 4 24.47 7.59 -5.50
C LEU A 4 23.43 7.76 -5.49
N LYS A 5 23.14 7.64 -5.44
CA LYS A 5 22.25 7.77 -5.46
C LYS A 5 21.30 7.83 -5.15
N LYS A 6 21.45 7.72 -5.30
CA LYS A 6 20.27 8.23 -5.16
C LYS A 6 19.29 7.37 -4.48
N THR A 7 18.60 7.84 -3.53
CA THR A 7 17.61 7.11 -2.79
C THR A 7 16.34 6.99 -3.61
N LYS A 8 15.92 5.77 -3.81
CA LYS A 8 14.69 5.55 -4.53
C LYS A 8 13.51 5.59 -3.59
N ILE A 9 12.47 6.27 -4.00
CA ILE A 9 11.23 6.26 -3.25
C ILE A 9 10.63 4.86 -3.35
N SER A 10 10.22 4.35 -2.22
CA SER A 10 9.64 3.02 -2.14
C SER A 10 8.53 3.07 -1.11
N ILE A 11 7.31 3.14 -1.57
CA ILE A 11 6.16 3.28 -0.69
C ILE A 11 5.14 2.19 -1.02
N ARG A 12 4.59 1.59 0.01
CA ARG A 12 3.55 0.58 -0.13
C ARG A 12 2.34 1.03 0.65
N TRP A 13 1.21 0.98 0.00
CA TRP A 13 -0.06 1.40 0.59
C TRP A 13 -0.91 0.18 0.85
N VAL A 14 -1.37 0.03 2.07
CA VAL A 14 -2.30 -1.05 2.43
C VAL A 14 -3.60 -0.37 2.81
N ILE A 15 -4.60 -0.53 1.97
CA ILE A 15 -5.84 0.22 2.11
C ILE A 15 -7.01 -0.75 2.12
N ALA A 16 -7.91 -0.54 3.06
CA ALA A 16 -8.99 -1.50 3.27
C ALA A 16 -10.00 -1.52 2.13
N LEU A 17 -10.41 -0.35 1.67
CA LEU A 17 -11.50 -0.26 0.70
C LEU A 17 -11.07 0.49 -0.55
N LYS A 18 -11.66 0.06 -1.66
CA LYS A 18 -11.34 0.67 -2.94
C LYS A 18 -11.68 2.15 -2.95
N GLU A 19 -12.78 2.51 -2.31
CA GLU A 19 -13.19 3.91 -2.28
C GLU A 19 -12.16 4.78 -1.59
N GLU A 20 -11.55 4.26 -0.56
CA GLU A 20 -10.50 5.00 0.13
C GLU A 20 -9.25 5.12 -0.73
N ALA A 21 -9.00 4.11 -1.52
CA ALA A 21 -7.80 4.06 -2.32
C ALA A 21 -7.87 4.95 -3.54
N GLN A 22 -9.08 5.30 -3.97
CA GLN A 22 -9.24 5.96 -5.27
C GLN A 22 -8.44 7.26 -5.36
N VAL A 23 -8.41 8.01 -4.28
CA VAL A 23 -7.67 9.27 -4.28
C VAL A 23 -6.18 9.01 -4.50
N ILE A 24 -5.66 7.99 -3.83
CA ILE A 24 -4.25 7.64 -3.97
C ILE A 24 -3.96 7.13 -5.37
N LEU A 25 -4.85 6.28 -5.88
CA LEU A 25 -4.66 5.73 -7.22
C LEU A 25 -4.59 6.85 -8.26
N ASP A 26 -5.47 7.83 -8.12
CA ASP A 26 -5.50 8.93 -9.07
C ASP A 26 -4.30 9.83 -8.92
N TYR A 27 -3.94 10.14 -7.70
CA TYR A 27 -2.88 11.09 -7.45
C TYR A 27 -1.53 10.58 -7.94
N TYR A 28 -1.24 9.33 -7.66
CA TYR A 28 0.06 8.75 -8.03
C TYR A 28 -0.01 7.96 -9.33
N LYS A 29 -1.16 7.95 -9.98
CA LYS A 29 -1.34 7.29 -11.27
C LYS A 29 -1.03 5.80 -11.16
N LEU A 30 -1.61 5.17 -10.15
CA LEU A 30 -1.44 3.75 -9.96
C LEU A 30 -2.45 2.99 -10.79
N LYS A 31 -2.00 1.96 -11.44
CA LYS A 31 -2.84 1.15 -12.30
C LYS A 31 -2.81 -0.29 -11.86
N PRO A 32 -3.88 -1.02 -12.12
CA PRO A 32 -3.89 -2.43 -11.75
C PRO A 32 -2.83 -3.19 -12.51
N ILE A 33 -2.20 -4.12 -11.82
CA ILE A 33 -1.23 -4.98 -12.47
C ILE A 33 -1.97 -5.97 -13.36
N ASN A 34 -1.23 -6.55 -14.31
CA ASN A 34 -1.85 -7.45 -15.29
C ASN A 34 -2.02 -8.86 -14.80
N GLU A 35 -1.43 -9.19 -13.70
CA GLU A 35 -1.45 -10.56 -13.20
C GLU A 35 -2.60 -10.77 -12.26
N LYS A 36 -3.02 -12.01 -12.17
CA LYS A 36 -4.05 -12.38 -11.24
C LYS A 36 -3.43 -12.56 -9.86
N THR A 37 -4.00 -11.88 -8.88
CA THR A 37 -3.49 -11.94 -7.53
C THR A 37 -4.63 -12.17 -6.56
N ILE A 38 -4.27 -12.60 -5.35
CA ILE A 38 -5.27 -12.85 -4.33
C ILE A 38 -5.97 -11.56 -3.92
N TYR A 39 -5.20 -10.50 -3.82
CA TYR A 39 -5.73 -9.17 -3.51
C TYR A 39 -5.49 -8.26 -4.68
N PRO A 40 -6.37 -7.29 -4.91
CA PRO A 40 -6.09 -6.31 -5.97
C PRO A 40 -4.83 -5.52 -5.68
N ILE A 41 -3.97 -5.44 -6.65
CA ILE A 41 -2.69 -4.73 -6.51
C ILE A 41 -2.55 -3.72 -7.63
N TYR A 42 -2.06 -2.55 -7.27
CA TYR A 42 -1.84 -1.46 -8.20
C TYR A 42 -0.43 -0.94 -8.03
N LYS A 43 0.12 -0.39 -9.09
CA LYS A 43 1.43 0.23 -9.01
C LYS A 43 1.54 1.31 -10.06
N ASN A 44 2.48 2.23 -9.85
CA ASN A 44 2.77 3.20 -10.89
C ASN A 44 3.86 2.63 -11.80
N GLU A 45 4.11 3.35 -12.87
CA GLU A 45 5.03 2.85 -13.89
C GLU A 45 6.43 2.71 -13.36
N GLU A 46 6.84 3.63 -12.53
CA GLU A 46 8.19 3.59 -11.95
C GLU A 46 8.33 2.59 -10.82
N GLU A 47 7.21 2.05 -10.37
CA GLU A 47 7.17 1.09 -9.27
C GLU A 47 7.71 1.67 -7.97
N THR A 48 7.56 2.97 -7.81
CA THR A 48 7.88 3.61 -6.55
C THR A 48 6.74 3.50 -5.56
N HIS A 49 5.53 3.34 -6.06
CA HIS A 49 4.33 3.22 -5.23
C HIS A 49 3.57 1.97 -5.60
N TRP A 50 3.28 1.17 -4.61
CA TRP A 50 2.44 -0.01 -4.77
C TRP A 50 1.29 0.11 -3.79
N LEU A 51 0.15 -0.41 -4.17
CA LEU A 51 -1.03 -0.33 -3.35
C LEU A 51 -1.78 -1.65 -3.41
N ILE A 52 -2.26 -2.11 -2.27
CA ILE A 52 -3.04 -3.33 -2.19
C ILE A 52 -4.33 -3.04 -1.46
N ILE A 53 -5.42 -3.58 -1.97
CA ILE A 53 -6.72 -3.47 -1.31
C ILE A 53 -6.89 -4.72 -0.47
N CYS A 54 -6.95 -4.55 0.83
CA CYS A 54 -6.91 -5.70 1.70
C CYS A 54 -8.25 -6.13 2.24
N GLY A 55 -9.26 -5.29 2.15
CA GLY A 55 -10.50 -5.59 2.81
C GLY A 55 -10.45 -5.20 4.27
N ILE A 56 -11.55 -5.37 4.95
CA ILE A 56 -11.70 -4.93 6.32
C ILE A 56 -11.23 -6.02 7.26
N GLY A 57 -10.57 -5.60 8.33
CA GLY A 57 -10.18 -6.52 9.37
C GLY A 57 -8.68 -6.64 9.52
N PRO A 58 -8.20 -6.82 10.75
CA PRO A 58 -6.77 -6.87 10.99
C PRO A 58 -6.08 -8.08 10.36
N ASN A 59 -6.77 -9.20 10.28
CA ASN A 59 -6.17 -10.37 9.67
C ASN A 59 -5.92 -10.15 8.18
N ASN A 60 -6.85 -9.46 7.52
CA ASN A 60 -6.67 -9.17 6.11
C ASN A 60 -5.54 -8.18 5.91
N ALA A 61 -5.42 -7.21 6.79
CA ALA A 61 -4.35 -6.24 6.67
C ALA A 61 -2.99 -6.90 6.82
N ALA A 62 -2.86 -7.77 7.79
CA ALA A 62 -1.58 -8.46 8.02
C ALA A 62 -1.23 -9.37 6.85
N ALA A 63 -2.21 -10.15 6.39
CA ALA A 63 -1.96 -11.09 5.32
C ALA A 63 -1.60 -10.36 4.02
N SER A 64 -2.34 -9.30 3.72
CA SER A 64 -2.09 -8.57 2.48
C SER A 64 -0.76 -7.83 2.54
N THR A 65 -0.37 -7.35 3.71
CA THR A 65 0.92 -6.70 3.86
C THR A 65 2.05 -7.67 3.54
N ALA A 66 1.98 -8.87 4.10
CA ALA A 66 2.98 -9.88 3.82
C ALA A 66 2.97 -10.26 2.34
N TYR A 67 1.79 -10.36 1.78
CA TYR A 67 1.65 -10.71 0.38
C TYR A 67 2.31 -9.64 -0.51
N LEU A 68 2.02 -8.38 -0.23
CA LEU A 68 2.57 -7.31 -1.03
C LEU A 68 4.07 -7.16 -0.81
N TYR A 69 4.53 -7.41 0.40
CA TYR A 69 5.95 -7.38 0.68
C TYR A 69 6.70 -8.32 -0.26
N ALA A 70 6.21 -9.54 -0.35
CA ALA A 70 6.86 -10.53 -1.20
C ALA A 70 6.64 -10.22 -2.67
N TYR A 71 5.42 -9.88 -3.03
CA TYR A 71 5.09 -9.68 -4.44
C TYR A 71 5.85 -8.51 -5.05
N SER A 72 5.95 -7.43 -4.31
CA SER A 72 6.55 -6.21 -4.84
C SER A 72 8.04 -6.11 -4.53
N ASN A 73 8.60 -7.14 -3.95
CA ASN A 73 10.02 -7.16 -3.64
C ASN A 73 10.42 -5.98 -2.77
N ALA A 74 9.66 -5.77 -1.71
CA ALA A 74 9.92 -4.65 -0.81
C ALA A 74 11.22 -4.89 -0.06
N SER A 75 11.79 -3.82 0.43
CA SER A 75 13.07 -3.88 1.11
C SER A 75 12.96 -3.20 2.47
N ASN A 76 14.07 -3.19 3.18
CA ASN A 76 14.11 -2.53 4.47
C ASN A 76 13.89 -1.03 4.38
N TYR A 77 14.06 -0.48 3.21
CA TYR A 77 13.90 0.96 3.00
C TYR A 77 12.52 1.32 2.48
N THR A 78 11.63 0.35 2.45
CA THR A 78 10.27 0.60 2.00
C THR A 78 9.46 1.18 3.15
N SER A 79 8.72 2.24 2.86
CA SER A 79 7.80 2.83 3.82
C SER A 79 6.41 2.27 3.60
N TRP A 80 5.72 1.99 4.68
CA TRP A 80 4.40 1.39 4.61
C TRP A 80 3.37 2.33 5.20
N ILE A 81 2.29 2.53 4.48
CA ILE A 81 1.20 3.38 4.92
C ILE A 81 -0.07 2.54 4.92
N ASN A 82 -0.70 2.49 6.06
CA ASN A 82 -1.91 1.69 6.23
C ASN A 82 -3.07 2.64 6.46
N ILE A 83 -4.04 2.60 5.58
CA ILE A 83 -5.19 3.46 5.65
C ILE A 83 -6.44 2.59 5.75
N GLY A 84 -7.29 2.93 6.69
CA GLY A 84 -8.54 2.22 6.82
C GLY A 84 -9.39 2.86 7.87
N ILE A 85 -10.64 2.55 7.82
CA ILE A 85 -11.53 2.95 8.88
C ILE A 85 -11.29 1.99 10.02
N ALA A 86 -10.89 2.56 11.15
CA ALA A 86 -10.71 1.74 12.32
C ALA A 86 -12.00 0.99 12.56
N GLY A 87 -11.89 -0.30 12.76
CA GLY A 87 -13.06 -1.11 12.99
C GLY A 87 -13.74 -0.77 14.28
N SER A 88 -13.42 0.31 14.83
CA SER A 88 -13.93 0.71 16.10
C SER A 88 -15.19 1.51 15.92
N SER A 89 -16.10 1.31 16.80
CA SER A 89 -17.31 2.09 16.80
C SER A 89 -17.13 3.45 17.45
N LYS A 90 -15.93 3.79 17.78
CA LYS A 90 -15.69 5.01 18.52
C LYS A 90 -15.62 6.24 17.69
N GLY A 91 -15.78 6.12 16.42
CA GLY A 91 -15.79 7.29 15.60
C GLY A 91 -14.45 7.87 15.23
N ASN A 92 -13.43 7.11 15.35
CA ASN A 92 -12.11 7.56 14.91
C ASN A 92 -11.96 7.34 13.44
N TYR A 93 -12.87 7.86 12.69
CA TYR A 93 -12.88 7.62 11.27
C TYR A 93 -11.83 8.44 10.57
N GLY A 94 -11.24 7.84 9.58
CA GLY A 94 -10.28 8.56 8.81
C GLY A 94 -8.92 8.70 9.44
N ASP A 95 -8.73 8.04 10.56
CA ASP A 95 -7.42 8.07 11.17
C ASP A 95 -6.41 7.46 10.23
N LEU A 96 -5.28 8.12 10.15
CA LEU A 96 -4.22 7.69 9.26
C LEU A 96 -3.10 7.12 10.09
N TYR A 97 -2.77 5.89 9.82
CA TYR A 97 -1.71 5.23 10.57
C TYR A 97 -0.51 5.02 9.67
N LEU A 98 0.60 5.58 10.06
CA LEU A 98 1.84 5.43 9.34
C LEU A 98 2.67 4.38 10.04
N VAL A 99 3.06 3.37 9.29
CA VAL A 99 3.90 2.32 9.83
C VAL A 99 5.26 2.46 9.21
N ASP A 100 6.21 2.75 10.05
CA ASP A 100 7.55 3.03 9.62
C ASP A 100 8.41 1.81 9.89
N LYS A 101 8.86 1.21 8.86
CA LYS A 101 9.63 -0.01 9.05
C LYS A 101 11.07 0.17 8.65
#